data_e2c21b87d6c048ee4e2f95bbf538363a
#
_entry.id   e2c21b87d6c048ee4e2f95bbf538363a
#
_cell.length_a   1.000
_cell.length_b   1.000
_cell.length_c   1.000
_cell.angle_alpha   90.00
_cell.angle_beta   90.00
_cell.angle_gamma   90.00
#
_symmetry.space_group_name_H-M   'P 1'
#
loop_
_entity.id
_entity.type
_entity.pdbx_description
1 polymer ?
#
loop_
_entity_poly.entity_id
_entity_poly.type
_entity_poly.pdbx_seq_one_letter_code
_entity_poly.pdbx_strand_id
1 'polypeptide(L)'
;MWSIGYIAAPTLFAMLDDRKLAGQVAGQMFHIINWLGLVCAAALLLITLKRYGRIWQFWILLIMLLLVINNEFILQPLMANLKIQGLIEGSAAKSRFGMLHGIASTLYLFISIMGLVLVSVGIHKSKSKN
;
A
#
# COMPACT_ATOMS: atom_id res chain seq x y z
N MET A 1 7.58 0.24 0.09
CA MET A 1 6.56 0.21 -0.98
C MET A 1 7.09 0.67 -2.33
N TRP A 2 7.67 1.87 -2.43
CA TRP A 2 8.24 2.40 -3.69
C TRP A 2 9.30 1.48 -4.30
N SER A 3 10.27 1.00 -3.48
CA SER A 3 11.32 0.09 -3.95
C SER A 3 10.77 -1.23 -4.50
N ILE A 4 9.69 -1.76 -3.94
CA ILE A 4 9.06 -2.98 -4.46
C ILE A 4 8.28 -2.69 -5.74
N GLY A 5 7.52 -1.60 -5.79
CA GLY A 5 6.71 -1.26 -6.97
C GLY A 5 7.55 -0.84 -8.18
N TYR A 6 8.60 -0.05 -7.97
CA TYR A 6 9.38 0.56 -9.07
C TYR A 6 10.70 -0.14 -9.39
N ILE A 7 11.23 -0.95 -8.47
CA ILE A 7 12.49 -1.66 -8.67
C ILE A 7 12.25 -3.17 -8.72
N ALA A 8 11.71 -3.75 -7.64
CA ALA A 8 11.62 -5.20 -7.54
C ALA A 8 10.61 -5.80 -8.54
N ALA A 9 9.42 -5.21 -8.70
CA ALA A 9 8.44 -5.74 -9.63
C ALA A 9 8.92 -5.68 -11.10
N PRO A 10 9.42 -4.57 -11.66
CA PRO A 10 9.98 -4.55 -13.01
C PRO A 10 11.14 -5.51 -13.19
N THR A 11 12.03 -5.64 -12.19
CA THR A 11 13.16 -6.59 -12.24
C THR A 11 12.68 -8.04 -12.30
N LEU A 12 11.67 -8.39 -11.49
CA LEU A 12 11.06 -9.73 -11.55
C LEU A 12 10.47 -10.05 -12.93
N PHE A 13 9.77 -9.08 -13.53
CA PHE A 13 9.20 -9.23 -14.87
C PHE A 13 10.26 -9.27 -15.98
N ALA A 14 11.44 -8.70 -15.75
CA ALA A 14 12.57 -8.76 -16.68
C ALA A 14 13.38 -10.06 -16.56
N MET A 15 13.46 -10.65 -15.36
CA MET A 15 14.26 -11.83 -15.08
C MET A 15 13.51 -13.17 -15.21
N LEU A 16 12.18 -13.14 -15.06
CA LEU A 16 11.35 -14.32 -15.14
C LEU A 16 10.64 -14.37 -16.50
N ASP A 17 10.90 -15.44 -17.26
CA ASP A 17 10.22 -15.69 -18.56
C ASP A 17 8.71 -15.91 -18.38
N ASP A 18 8.29 -16.45 -17.24
CA ASP A 18 6.88 -16.65 -16.90
C ASP A 18 6.32 -15.40 -16.18
N ARG A 19 5.59 -14.57 -16.93
CA ARG A 19 4.88 -13.38 -16.42
C ARG A 19 3.87 -13.70 -15.30
N LYS A 20 3.31 -14.90 -15.31
CA LYS A 20 2.35 -15.34 -14.29
C LYS A 20 3.05 -15.55 -12.96
N LEU A 21 4.21 -16.21 -13.00
CA LEU A 21 5.07 -16.42 -11.83
C LEU A 21 5.60 -15.10 -11.27
N ALA A 22 6.09 -14.20 -12.13
CA ALA A 22 6.53 -12.86 -11.74
C ALA A 22 5.42 -12.07 -11.03
N GLY A 23 4.18 -12.13 -11.54
CA GLY A 23 3.02 -11.49 -10.94
C GLY A 23 2.61 -12.11 -9.59
N GLN A 24 2.80 -13.41 -9.39
CA GLN A 24 2.55 -14.08 -8.11
C GLN A 24 3.58 -13.65 -7.07
N VAL A 25 4.86 -13.69 -7.39
CA VAL A 25 5.96 -13.30 -6.50
C VAL A 25 5.80 -11.82 -6.08
N ALA A 26 5.57 -10.93 -7.04
CA ALA A 26 5.31 -9.52 -6.76
C ALA A 26 4.10 -9.34 -5.82
N GLY A 27 3.02 -10.08 -6.04
CA GLY A 27 1.83 -10.06 -5.18
C GLY A 27 2.14 -10.47 -3.74
N GLN A 28 2.93 -11.53 -3.55
CA GLN A 28 3.37 -11.98 -2.22
C GLN A 28 4.23 -10.93 -1.50
N MET A 29 5.14 -10.28 -2.22
CA MET A 29 5.97 -9.21 -1.65
C MET A 29 5.11 -8.02 -1.19
N PHE A 30 4.10 -7.64 -1.98
CA PHE A 30 3.16 -6.58 -1.58
C PHE A 30 2.32 -6.98 -0.36
N HIS A 31 1.88 -8.24 -0.30
CA HIS A 31 1.14 -8.76 0.85
C HIS A 31 1.95 -8.67 2.15
N ILE A 32 3.20 -9.14 2.14
CA ILE A 32 4.09 -9.08 3.31
C ILE A 32 4.30 -7.63 3.77
N ILE A 33 4.56 -6.72 2.84
CA ILE A 33 4.79 -5.30 3.17
C ILE A 33 3.52 -4.62 3.68
N ASN A 34 2.35 -4.99 3.20
CA ASN A 34 1.08 -4.47 3.71
C ASN A 34 0.85 -4.91 5.16
N TRP A 35 1.10 -6.17 5.47
CA TRP A 35 1.00 -6.66 6.85
C TRP A 35 1.98 -5.96 7.78
N LEU A 36 3.22 -5.79 7.36
CA LEU A 36 4.21 -5.04 8.13
C LEU A 36 3.77 -3.58 8.32
N GLY A 37 3.28 -2.94 7.26
CA GLY A 37 2.72 -1.59 7.31
C GLY A 37 1.53 -1.47 8.24
N LEU A 38 0.63 -2.47 8.26
CA LEU A 38 -0.52 -2.52 9.14
C LEU A 38 -0.11 -2.57 10.62
N VAL A 39 0.84 -3.44 10.96
CA VAL A 39 1.37 -3.56 12.33
C VAL A 39 2.04 -2.26 12.77
N CYS A 40 2.89 -1.67 11.93
CA CYS A 40 3.54 -0.39 12.23
C CYS A 40 2.53 0.75 12.39
N ALA A 41 1.53 0.85 11.53
CA ALA A 41 0.50 1.87 11.60
C ALA A 41 -0.35 1.73 12.87
N ALA A 42 -0.74 0.50 13.24
CA ALA A 42 -1.48 0.24 14.47
C ALA A 42 -0.64 0.60 15.71
N ALA A 43 0.63 0.23 15.76
CA ALA A 43 1.54 0.58 16.85
C ALA A 43 1.69 2.12 16.98
N LEU A 44 1.92 2.82 15.87
CA LEU A 44 2.02 4.28 15.86
C LEU A 44 0.71 4.95 16.31
N LEU A 45 -0.43 4.43 15.89
CA LEU A 45 -1.73 4.94 16.30
C LEU A 45 -1.94 4.81 17.81
N LEU A 46 -1.61 3.64 18.39
CA LEU A 46 -1.70 3.40 19.83
C LEU A 46 -0.74 4.29 20.63
N ILE A 47 0.49 4.47 20.17
CA ILE A 47 1.48 5.35 20.81
C ILE A 47 1.00 6.80 20.77
N THR A 48 0.49 7.25 19.60
CA THR A 48 -0.01 8.61 19.43
C THR A 48 -1.21 8.87 20.34
N LEU A 49 -2.15 7.93 20.43
CA LEU A 49 -3.33 8.03 21.27
C LEU A 49 -2.96 8.12 22.76
N LYS A 50 -2.01 7.29 23.21
CA LYS A 50 -1.57 7.26 24.63
C LYS A 50 -0.75 8.49 25.02
N ARG A 51 0.11 9.01 24.15
CA ARG A 51 1.02 10.12 24.45
C ARG A 51 0.44 11.51 24.21
N TYR A 52 -0.36 11.66 23.17
CA TYR A 52 -0.79 12.98 22.67
C TYR A 52 -2.31 13.11 22.56
N GLY A 53 -3.06 12.03 22.77
CA GLY A 53 -4.51 12.02 22.63
C GLY A 53 -4.98 12.13 21.16
N ARG A 54 -6.18 12.66 20.97
CA ARG A 54 -6.81 12.79 19.64
C ARG A 54 -6.37 14.07 18.91
N ILE A 55 -5.10 14.19 18.63
CA ILE A 55 -4.55 15.27 17.81
C ILE A 55 -4.79 15.01 16.31
N TRP A 56 -4.56 15.99 15.45
CA TRP A 56 -4.79 15.86 14.01
C TRP A 56 -3.96 14.74 13.35
N GLN A 57 -2.75 14.47 13.85
CA GLN A 57 -1.93 13.35 13.41
C GLN A 57 -2.58 11.99 13.67
N PHE A 58 -3.36 11.85 14.75
CA PHE A 58 -4.14 10.65 15.04
C PHE A 58 -5.16 10.38 13.91
N TRP A 59 -5.86 11.39 13.45
CA TRP A 59 -6.86 11.24 12.38
C TRP A 59 -6.22 10.87 11.05
N ILE A 60 -5.06 11.44 10.72
CA ILE A 60 -4.32 11.06 9.52
C ILE A 60 -3.85 9.60 9.59
N LEU A 61 -3.28 9.17 10.72
CA LEU A 61 -2.88 7.78 10.92
C LEU A 61 -4.07 6.82 10.83
N LEU A 62 -5.22 7.21 11.37
CA LEU A 62 -6.44 6.42 11.29
C LEU A 62 -6.92 6.27 9.84
N ILE A 63 -6.94 7.35 9.07
CA ILE A 63 -7.30 7.32 7.65
C ILE A 63 -6.32 6.43 6.87
N MET A 64 -5.01 6.59 7.09
CA MET A 64 -3.99 5.74 6.45
C MET A 64 -4.20 4.26 6.77
N LEU A 65 -4.49 3.92 8.03
CA LEU A 65 -4.77 2.56 8.46
C LEU A 65 -6.00 1.99 7.74
N LEU A 66 -7.10 2.76 7.66
CA LEU A 66 -8.32 2.36 6.97
C LEU A 66 -8.09 2.16 5.47
N LEU A 67 -7.28 3.00 4.83
CA LEU A 67 -6.92 2.85 3.41
C LEU A 67 -6.10 1.59 3.16
N VAL A 68 -5.16 1.25 4.04
CA VAL A 68 -4.37 0.01 3.93
C VAL A 68 -5.26 -1.21 4.12
N ILE A 69 -6.16 -1.20 5.11
CA ILE A 69 -7.13 -2.28 5.35
C ILE A 69 -8.03 -2.47 4.12
N ASN A 70 -8.59 -1.39 3.58
CA ASN A 70 -9.42 -1.44 2.39
C ASN A 70 -8.67 -2.06 1.19
N ASN A 71 -7.43 -1.63 0.98
CA ASN A 71 -6.61 -2.16 -0.10
C ASN A 71 -6.34 -3.67 0.08
N GLU A 72 -5.98 -4.11 1.28
CA GLU A 72 -5.63 -5.50 1.56
C GLU A 72 -6.85 -6.43 1.53
N PHE A 73 -7.96 -6.04 2.15
CA PHE A 73 -9.11 -6.92 2.33
C PHE A 73 -10.17 -6.82 1.23
N ILE A 74 -10.16 -5.76 0.43
CA ILE A 74 -11.13 -5.56 -0.67
C ILE A 74 -10.43 -5.64 -2.03
N LEU A 75 -9.43 -4.80 -2.30
CA LEU A 75 -8.82 -4.75 -3.63
C LEU A 75 -7.99 -6.00 -3.95
N GLN A 76 -7.21 -6.50 -3.01
CA GLN A 76 -6.35 -7.66 -3.22
C GLN A 76 -7.14 -8.94 -3.59
N PRO A 77 -8.19 -9.34 -2.84
CA PRO A 77 -8.97 -10.52 -3.23
C PRO A 77 -9.73 -10.34 -4.54
N LEU A 78 -10.21 -9.14 -4.86
CA LEU A 78 -10.83 -8.85 -6.16
C LEU A 78 -9.84 -9.04 -7.31
N MET A 79 -8.62 -8.53 -7.17
CA MET A 79 -7.56 -8.72 -8.17
C MET A 79 -7.12 -10.18 -8.27
N ALA A 80 -7.05 -10.90 -7.15
CA ALA A 80 -6.70 -12.33 -7.14
C ALA A 80 -7.75 -13.17 -7.89
N ASN A 81 -9.03 -12.92 -7.66
CA ASN A 81 -10.12 -13.60 -8.38
C ASN A 81 -10.07 -13.36 -9.90
N LEU A 82 -9.77 -12.12 -10.33
CA LEU A 82 -9.61 -11.81 -11.75
C LEU A 82 -8.39 -12.52 -12.37
N LYS A 83 -7.30 -12.69 -11.61
CA LYS A 83 -6.14 -13.47 -12.07
C LYS A 83 -6.46 -14.95 -12.28
N ILE A 84 -7.29 -15.55 -11.41
CA ILE A 84 -7.72 -16.94 -11.52
C ILE A 84 -8.61 -17.14 -12.75
N GLN A 85 -9.47 -16.18 -13.10
CA GLN A 85 -10.35 -16.23 -14.27
C GLN A 85 -9.58 -16.15 -15.61
N GLY A 86 -8.29 -15.84 -15.57
CA GLY A 86 -7.43 -15.72 -16.75
C GLY A 86 -7.46 -14.30 -17.36
N LEU A 87 -6.28 -13.69 -17.42
CA LEU A 87 -6.10 -12.35 -18.00
C LEU A 87 -5.78 -12.48 -19.50
N ILE A 88 -6.79 -12.86 -20.30
CA ILE A 88 -6.65 -12.95 -21.76
C ILE A 88 -6.65 -11.52 -22.33
N GLU A 89 -5.78 -11.25 -23.30
CA GLU A 89 -5.71 -9.95 -23.95
C GLU A 89 -7.04 -9.58 -24.61
N GLY A 90 -7.50 -8.35 -24.35
CA GLY A 90 -8.81 -7.86 -24.84
C GLY A 90 -10.01 -8.28 -23.98
N SER A 91 -9.83 -9.10 -22.94
CA SER A 91 -10.93 -9.51 -22.06
C SER A 91 -11.38 -8.41 -21.10
N ALA A 92 -12.68 -8.41 -20.73
CA ALA A 92 -13.20 -7.52 -19.69
C ALA A 92 -12.50 -7.72 -18.34
N ALA A 93 -12.02 -8.93 -18.04
CA ALA A 93 -11.27 -9.25 -16.85
C ALA A 93 -9.92 -8.51 -16.80
N LYS A 94 -9.19 -8.44 -17.91
CA LYS A 94 -7.93 -7.69 -18.01
C LYS A 94 -8.15 -6.18 -17.82
N SER A 95 -9.19 -5.62 -18.41
CA SER A 95 -9.55 -4.21 -18.26
C SER A 95 -9.90 -3.88 -16.80
N ARG A 96 -10.73 -4.70 -16.15
CA ARG A 96 -11.08 -4.55 -14.71
C ARG A 96 -9.87 -4.70 -13.80
N PHE A 97 -8.99 -5.65 -14.08
CA PHE A 97 -7.75 -5.81 -13.33
C PHE A 97 -6.86 -4.57 -13.43
N GLY A 98 -6.68 -4.01 -14.63
CA GLY A 98 -5.92 -2.78 -14.87
C GLY A 98 -6.50 -1.59 -14.10
N MET A 99 -7.83 -1.44 -14.08
CA MET A 99 -8.52 -0.39 -13.32
C MET A 99 -8.31 -0.55 -11.80
N LEU A 100 -8.51 -1.75 -11.27
CA LEU A 100 -8.29 -2.03 -9.84
C LEU A 100 -6.83 -1.82 -9.43
N HIS A 101 -5.89 -2.22 -10.29
CA HIS A 101 -4.46 -1.99 -10.07
C HIS A 101 -4.13 -0.48 -10.08
N GLY A 102 -4.72 0.29 -10.98
CA GLY A 102 -4.60 1.74 -11.01
C GLY A 102 -5.12 2.40 -9.73
N ILE A 103 -6.31 1.98 -9.25
CA ILE A 103 -6.89 2.45 -7.99
C ILE A 103 -5.96 2.13 -6.81
N ALA A 104 -5.47 0.88 -6.71
CA ALA A 104 -4.54 0.48 -5.66
C ALA A 104 -3.27 1.33 -5.67
N SER A 105 -2.67 1.56 -6.84
CA SER A 105 -1.47 2.39 -7.00
C SER A 105 -1.70 3.84 -6.57
N THR A 106 -2.85 4.41 -6.91
CA THR A 106 -3.24 5.76 -6.49
C THR A 106 -3.41 5.85 -4.96
N LEU A 107 -4.05 4.85 -4.34
CA LEU A 107 -4.18 4.78 -2.88
C LEU A 107 -2.81 4.72 -2.20
N TYR A 108 -1.88 3.92 -2.72
CA TYR A 108 -0.49 3.88 -2.19
C TYR A 108 0.22 5.21 -2.32
N LEU A 109 0.02 5.94 -3.41
CA LEU A 109 0.56 7.29 -3.58
C LEU A 109 0.02 8.23 -2.51
N PHE A 110 -1.29 8.24 -2.27
CA PHE A 110 -1.91 9.06 -1.22
C PHE A 110 -1.37 8.70 0.18
N ILE A 111 -1.29 7.42 0.53
CA ILE A 111 -0.73 6.95 1.80
C ILE A 111 0.72 7.43 1.95
N SER A 112 1.52 7.37 0.88
CA SER A 112 2.91 7.83 0.90
C SER A 112 3.04 9.33 1.11
N ILE A 113 2.19 10.14 0.47
CA ILE A 113 2.16 11.59 0.65
C ILE A 113 1.74 11.94 2.09
N MET A 114 0.69 11.29 2.60
CA MET A 114 0.23 11.50 3.98
C MET A 114 1.33 11.14 5.00
N GLY A 115 2.05 10.04 4.77
CA GLY A 115 3.19 9.64 5.59
C GLY A 115 4.32 10.67 5.56
N LEU A 116 4.64 11.21 4.38
CA LEU A 116 5.65 12.27 4.22
C LEU A 116 5.26 13.54 4.98
N VAL A 117 4.00 13.95 4.90
CA VAL A 117 3.47 15.11 5.64
C VAL A 117 3.60 14.89 7.15
N LEU A 118 3.24 13.71 7.64
CA LEU A 118 3.36 13.38 9.07
C LEU A 118 4.80 13.49 9.57
N VAL A 119 5.75 12.94 8.81
CA VAL A 119 7.19 13.00 9.15
C VAL A 119 7.68 14.45 9.12
N SER A 120 7.34 15.21 8.09
CA SER A 120 7.78 16.60 7.92
C SER A 120 7.27 17.50 9.05
N VAL A 121 6.01 17.39 9.43
CA VAL A 121 5.42 18.19 10.52
C VAL A 121 5.92 17.72 11.89
N GLY A 122 6.14 16.44 12.08
CA GLY A 122 6.74 15.89 13.30
C GLY A 122 8.13 16.45 13.57
N ILE A 123 8.96 16.57 12.55
CA ILE A 123 10.32 17.14 12.63
C ILE A 123 10.25 18.63 12.99
N HIS A 124 9.30 19.37 12.42
CA HIS A 124 9.19 20.82 12.67
C HIS A 124 8.82 21.13 14.13
N LYS A 125 7.91 20.38 14.74
CA LYS A 125 7.54 20.55 16.16
C LYS A 125 8.67 20.21 17.12
N SER A 126 9.55 19.28 16.77
CA SER A 126 10.73 18.95 17.61
C SER A 126 11.75 20.10 17.67
N LYS A 127 11.91 20.87 16.58
CA LYS A 127 12.79 22.04 16.55
C LYS A 127 12.28 23.26 17.31
N SER A 128 10.96 23.39 17.53
CA SER A 128 10.36 24.53 18.22
C SER A 128 10.32 24.37 19.76
N LYS A 129 10.79 23.25 20.31
CA LYS A 129 10.81 23.02 21.77
C LYS A 129 12.20 23.18 22.41
N ASN A 130 13.21 23.62 21.65
CA ASN A 130 14.49 24.10 22.14
C ASN A 130 14.58 25.59 21.88
#